data_4389d15977198a205b79e1e4427da0c5
#
_entry.id   4389d15977198a205b79e1e4427da0c5
#
_cell.length_a   1.000
_cell.length_b   1.000
_cell.length_c   1.000
_cell.angle_alpha   90.00
_cell.angle_beta   90.00
_cell.angle_gamma   90.00
#
_symmetry.space_group_name_H-M   'P 1'
#
loop_
_entity.id
_entity.type
_entity.pdbx_description
1 polymer ?
#
loop_
_entity_poly.entity_id
_entity_poly.type
_entity_poly.pdbx_seq_one_letter_code
_entity_poly.pdbx_strand_id
1 'polypeptide(L)'
;MKYKIRTAVPADEEKIRGLFLEMLRTIYQTDDVKGYGDGDLDRYWSENQDRIFVAEDGRVIAFLSVEVHHDPVDHIYLDDFSVAAAYRNKGIGSSLIRTAEEYAEQIESRAVFLHVEKSNTSAMRFYERSGYSVFRDDGNRLLLKKDIVNVFCEALREGNTAKLLAVPKSDLHNHSTKGCRREWLAERLKRSLPDPPVPLDGLTGMQDWFRSSIKPFCDGQEGALLRWEGAFAEAKRNHIARLSMNFGAAEIDQAGGTEALRELIEGFHRAYCPDTVFEPELTFPSNCDAAFEAERIDEYL
;
A
#
# COMPACT_ATOMS: atom_id res chain seq x y z
N MET A 1 -22.15 -2.13 10.57
CA MET A 1 -21.40 -3.18 11.32
C MET A 1 -19.93 -2.86 11.15
N LYS A 2 -19.16 -2.87 12.24
CA LYS A 2 -17.76 -2.45 12.23
C LYS A 2 -16.90 -3.68 12.53
N TYR A 3 -16.25 -4.26 11.53
CA TYR A 3 -15.32 -5.37 11.66
C TYR A 3 -13.96 -4.97 11.11
N LYS A 4 -12.91 -5.68 11.52
CA LYS A 4 -11.54 -5.51 11.04
C LYS A 4 -11.10 -6.79 10.36
N ILE A 5 -10.38 -6.67 9.24
CA ILE A 5 -9.68 -7.80 8.62
C ILE A 5 -8.20 -7.72 9.00
N ARG A 6 -7.64 -8.86 9.33
CA ARG A 6 -6.21 -9.02 9.66
C ARG A 6 -5.73 -10.42 9.32
N THR A 7 -4.42 -10.59 9.27
CA THR A 7 -3.81 -11.92 9.28
C THR A 7 -4.13 -12.62 10.62
N ALA A 8 -4.43 -13.91 10.54
CA ALA A 8 -4.65 -14.74 11.71
C ALA A 8 -3.35 -14.96 12.49
N VAL A 9 -3.51 -15.25 13.77
CA VAL A 9 -2.41 -15.67 14.66
C VAL A 9 -2.76 -17.02 15.29
N PRO A 10 -1.80 -17.78 15.87
CA PRO A 10 -2.08 -19.10 16.45
C PRO A 10 -3.22 -19.10 17.49
N ALA A 11 -3.42 -17.99 18.21
CA ALA A 11 -4.52 -17.84 19.16
C ALA A 11 -5.92 -17.86 18.54
N ASP A 12 -6.03 -17.68 17.21
CA ASP A 12 -7.32 -17.73 16.49
C ASP A 12 -7.72 -19.18 16.10
N GLU A 13 -6.81 -20.12 16.22
CA GLU A 13 -6.96 -21.49 15.71
C GLU A 13 -8.25 -22.17 16.14
N GLU A 14 -8.60 -22.10 17.42
CA GLU A 14 -9.83 -22.71 17.94
C GLU A 14 -11.08 -22.16 17.23
N LYS A 15 -11.10 -20.85 16.94
CA LYS A 15 -12.22 -20.20 16.25
C LYS A 15 -12.28 -20.55 14.78
N ILE A 16 -11.12 -20.64 14.13
CA ILE A 16 -10.98 -21.09 12.73
C ILE A 16 -11.50 -22.52 12.60
N ARG A 17 -11.07 -23.45 13.47
CA ARG A 17 -11.54 -24.83 13.53
C ARG A 17 -13.06 -24.92 13.69
N GLY A 18 -13.63 -24.09 14.56
CA GLY A 18 -15.09 -24.01 14.77
C GLY A 18 -15.84 -23.55 13.53
N LEU A 19 -15.36 -22.50 12.86
CA LEU A 19 -15.94 -21.97 11.61
C LEU A 19 -15.82 -22.96 10.45
N PHE A 20 -14.73 -23.71 10.37
CA PHE A 20 -14.53 -24.76 9.38
C PHE A 20 -15.56 -25.88 9.55
N LEU A 21 -15.73 -26.37 10.78
CA LEU A 21 -16.77 -27.37 11.07
C LEU A 21 -18.20 -26.87 10.75
N GLU A 22 -18.53 -25.61 11.07
CA GLU A 22 -19.81 -25.01 10.71
C GLU A 22 -20.01 -25.01 9.19
N MET A 23 -18.96 -24.68 8.44
CA MET A 23 -18.98 -24.68 7.00
C MET A 23 -19.24 -26.10 6.45
N LEU A 24 -18.48 -27.10 6.89
CA LEU A 24 -18.62 -28.48 6.43
C LEU A 24 -20.04 -29.03 6.71
N ARG A 25 -20.57 -28.78 7.92
CA ARG A 25 -21.96 -29.17 8.26
C ARG A 25 -22.99 -28.52 7.35
N THR A 26 -22.75 -27.26 6.97
CA THR A 26 -23.63 -26.54 6.05
C THR A 26 -23.56 -27.11 4.63
N ILE A 27 -22.36 -27.45 4.12
CA ILE A 27 -22.15 -27.98 2.78
C ILE A 27 -22.69 -29.41 2.65
N TYR A 28 -22.35 -30.29 3.60
CA TYR A 28 -22.67 -31.69 3.54
C TYR A 28 -24.02 -32.07 4.19
N GLN A 29 -24.65 -31.10 4.87
CA GLN A 29 -25.95 -31.28 5.55
C GLN A 29 -25.95 -32.47 6.53
N THR A 30 -24.82 -32.65 7.24
CA THR A 30 -24.62 -33.68 8.28
C THR A 30 -23.76 -33.16 9.37
N ASP A 31 -23.96 -33.68 10.60
CA ASP A 31 -23.10 -33.42 11.74
C ASP A 31 -21.85 -34.32 11.77
N ASP A 32 -21.89 -35.43 10.99
CA ASP A 32 -20.75 -36.35 10.85
C ASP A 32 -19.74 -35.79 9.84
N VAL A 33 -19.00 -34.78 10.28
CA VAL A 33 -17.93 -34.13 9.52
C VAL A 33 -16.63 -34.13 10.33
N LYS A 34 -15.53 -34.32 9.62
CA LYS A 34 -14.18 -34.26 10.21
C LYS A 34 -13.58 -32.88 9.96
N GLY A 35 -13.26 -32.16 11.03
CA GLY A 35 -12.53 -30.88 10.97
C GLY A 35 -11.04 -31.08 10.74
N TYR A 36 -10.28 -29.98 10.85
CA TYR A 36 -8.82 -30.03 10.83
C TYR A 36 -8.26 -30.98 11.89
N GLY A 37 -7.32 -31.82 11.49
CA GLY A 37 -6.52 -32.65 12.40
C GLY A 37 -5.42 -31.86 13.09
N ASP A 38 -4.72 -32.52 14.02
CA ASP A 38 -3.57 -31.91 14.68
C ASP A 38 -2.48 -31.57 13.64
N GLY A 39 -1.96 -30.36 13.67
CA GLY A 39 -0.94 -29.86 12.76
C GLY A 39 -1.41 -29.39 11.38
N ASP A 40 -2.67 -29.57 10.99
CA ASP A 40 -3.16 -29.18 9.67
C ASP A 40 -3.02 -27.65 9.40
N LEU A 41 -3.03 -26.86 10.47
CA LEU A 41 -2.87 -25.41 10.39
C LEU A 41 -1.45 -24.90 10.60
N ASP A 42 -0.48 -25.78 10.94
CA ASP A 42 0.90 -25.40 11.29
C ASP A 42 1.60 -24.67 10.13
N ARG A 43 1.25 -25.01 8.87
CA ARG A 43 1.80 -24.35 7.69
C ARG A 43 1.55 -22.85 7.68
N TYR A 44 0.42 -22.39 8.20
CA TYR A 44 0.04 -20.97 8.24
C TYR A 44 0.71 -20.20 9.38
N TRP A 45 1.35 -20.91 10.31
CA TRP A 45 2.08 -20.32 11.43
C TRP A 45 3.59 -20.28 11.21
N SER A 46 4.06 -20.88 10.11
CA SER A 46 5.48 -20.93 9.75
C SER A 46 5.92 -19.68 8.95
N GLU A 47 7.24 -19.52 8.77
CA GLU A 47 7.85 -18.43 8.01
C GLU A 47 7.74 -18.63 6.47
N ASN A 48 6.60 -19.08 5.98
CA ASN A 48 6.30 -19.17 4.55
C ASN A 48 5.36 -18.03 4.11
N GLN A 49 4.88 -18.10 2.87
CA GLN A 49 3.95 -17.10 2.32
C GLN A 49 2.47 -17.51 2.48
N ASP A 50 2.16 -18.70 2.98
CA ASP A 50 0.78 -19.10 3.25
C ASP A 50 0.18 -18.26 4.36
N ARG A 51 -1.09 -17.88 4.24
CA ARG A 51 -1.76 -16.99 5.19
C ARG A 51 -3.20 -17.44 5.45
N ILE A 52 -3.67 -17.15 6.65
CA ILE A 52 -5.11 -17.11 6.92
C ILE A 52 -5.49 -15.66 7.22
N PHE A 53 -6.49 -15.14 6.54
CA PHE A 53 -7.10 -13.86 6.86
C PHE A 53 -8.38 -14.09 7.65
N VAL A 54 -8.57 -13.30 8.70
CA VAL A 54 -9.77 -13.36 9.56
C VAL A 54 -10.49 -12.02 9.58
N ALA A 55 -11.83 -12.08 9.65
CA ALA A 55 -12.64 -10.94 9.99
C ALA A 55 -13.02 -11.03 11.48
N GLU A 56 -12.83 -9.93 12.22
CA GLU A 56 -12.99 -9.83 13.66
C GLU A 56 -13.99 -8.73 14.04
N ASP A 57 -14.98 -9.08 14.84
CA ASP A 57 -15.94 -8.18 15.48
C ASP A 57 -16.03 -8.57 16.97
N GLY A 58 -15.00 -8.19 17.76
CA GLY A 58 -14.78 -8.65 19.12
C GLY A 58 -14.42 -10.14 19.24
N ARG A 59 -14.64 -10.92 18.19
CA ARG A 59 -14.21 -12.31 18.00
C ARG A 59 -14.05 -12.59 16.50
N VAL A 60 -13.35 -13.66 16.15
CA VAL A 60 -13.27 -14.12 14.76
C VAL A 60 -14.64 -14.61 14.29
N ILE A 61 -15.14 -14.05 13.20
CA ILE A 61 -16.48 -14.30 12.62
C ILE A 61 -16.43 -14.84 11.19
N ALA A 62 -15.25 -14.81 10.57
CA ALA A 62 -15.01 -15.38 9.25
C ALA A 62 -13.51 -15.62 9.08
N PHE A 63 -13.15 -16.54 8.18
CA PHE A 63 -11.77 -16.75 7.76
C PHE A 63 -11.68 -17.15 6.31
N LEU A 64 -10.50 -16.95 5.73
CA LEU A 64 -10.10 -17.39 4.40
C LEU A 64 -8.65 -17.84 4.44
N SER A 65 -8.37 -19.09 4.12
CA SER A 65 -7.01 -19.62 3.98
C SER A 65 -6.50 -19.45 2.55
N VAL A 66 -5.23 -19.09 2.46
CA VAL A 66 -4.51 -18.78 1.22
C VAL A 66 -3.23 -19.58 1.18
N GLU A 67 -3.08 -20.40 0.17
CA GLU A 67 -1.86 -21.15 -0.12
C GLU A 67 -1.13 -20.51 -1.30
N VAL A 68 0.21 -20.43 -1.23
CA VAL A 68 1.05 -19.88 -2.30
C VAL A 68 1.69 -21.00 -3.09
N HIS A 69 1.55 -20.95 -4.40
CA HIS A 69 2.06 -21.96 -5.33
C HIS A 69 2.90 -21.27 -6.42
N HIS A 70 3.97 -21.95 -6.86
CA HIS A 70 4.91 -21.43 -7.86
C HIS A 70 4.93 -22.22 -9.17
N ASP A 71 4.17 -23.29 -9.28
CA ASP A 71 4.10 -24.16 -10.46
C ASP A 71 2.66 -24.32 -10.96
N PRO A 72 2.37 -24.16 -12.25
CA PRO A 72 3.27 -23.77 -13.36
C PRO A 72 3.55 -22.27 -13.45
N VAL A 73 2.87 -21.44 -12.67
CA VAL A 73 3.06 -19.98 -12.54
C VAL A 73 2.80 -19.59 -11.10
N ASP A 74 3.37 -18.47 -10.67
CA ASP A 74 3.11 -17.92 -9.35
C ASP A 74 1.62 -17.57 -9.20
N HIS A 75 0.96 -18.22 -8.26
CA HIS A 75 -0.45 -18.01 -7.97
C HIS A 75 -0.76 -18.28 -6.50
N ILE A 76 -1.86 -17.72 -6.03
CA ILE A 76 -2.44 -18.13 -4.76
C ILE A 76 -3.65 -19.03 -5.01
N TYR A 77 -3.87 -19.94 -4.07
CA TYR A 77 -5.05 -20.80 -4.03
C TYR A 77 -5.85 -20.48 -2.76
N LEU A 78 -7.14 -20.14 -2.95
CA LEU A 78 -8.07 -19.94 -1.85
C LEU A 78 -8.66 -21.31 -1.50
N ASP A 79 -8.25 -21.82 -0.34
CA ASP A 79 -8.61 -23.20 0.06
C ASP A 79 -9.91 -23.17 0.89
N ASP A 80 -9.84 -22.90 2.17
CA ASP A 80 -10.99 -22.90 3.06
C ASP A 80 -11.52 -21.48 3.32
N PHE A 81 -12.82 -21.30 3.10
CA PHE A 81 -13.47 -20.00 3.23
C PHE A 81 -14.81 -20.12 3.96
N SER A 82 -14.90 -19.56 5.14
CA SER A 82 -16.12 -19.58 5.95
C SER A 82 -16.48 -18.22 6.52
N VAL A 83 -17.78 -17.92 6.50
CA VAL A 83 -18.39 -16.80 7.22
C VAL A 83 -19.46 -17.37 8.14
N ALA A 84 -19.38 -17.10 9.44
CA ALA A 84 -20.38 -17.53 10.43
C ALA A 84 -21.80 -17.16 9.97
N ALA A 85 -22.78 -18.06 10.14
CA ALA A 85 -24.13 -17.93 9.58
C ALA A 85 -24.79 -16.58 9.90
N ALA A 86 -24.67 -16.09 11.14
CA ALA A 86 -25.23 -14.81 11.58
C ALA A 86 -24.61 -13.57 10.90
N TYR A 87 -23.49 -13.75 10.19
CA TYR A 87 -22.70 -12.67 9.57
C TYR A 87 -22.68 -12.77 8.03
N ARG A 88 -23.33 -13.75 7.43
CA ARG A 88 -23.45 -13.89 5.97
C ARG A 88 -24.26 -12.74 5.36
N ASN A 89 -24.05 -12.50 4.07
CA ASN A 89 -24.72 -11.45 3.28
C ASN A 89 -24.48 -10.00 3.79
N LYS A 90 -23.40 -9.76 4.53
CA LYS A 90 -23.02 -8.43 5.07
C LYS A 90 -21.73 -7.88 4.47
N GLY A 91 -21.30 -8.42 3.33
CA GLY A 91 -20.10 -7.95 2.61
C GLY A 91 -18.76 -8.50 3.14
N ILE A 92 -18.77 -9.25 4.26
CA ILE A 92 -17.52 -9.77 4.87
C ILE A 92 -16.76 -10.68 3.91
N GLY A 93 -17.46 -11.59 3.23
CA GLY A 93 -16.83 -12.47 2.25
C GLY A 93 -16.14 -11.71 1.12
N SER A 94 -16.79 -10.69 0.57
CA SER A 94 -16.19 -9.84 -0.49
C SER A 94 -14.96 -9.08 0.01
N SER A 95 -14.97 -8.66 1.27
CA SER A 95 -13.79 -7.99 1.86
C SER A 95 -12.63 -8.95 2.07
N LEU A 96 -12.88 -10.20 2.52
CA LEU A 96 -11.83 -11.23 2.65
C LEU A 96 -11.22 -11.61 1.28
N ILE A 97 -12.06 -11.82 0.25
CA ILE A 97 -11.58 -12.06 -1.12
C ILE A 97 -10.69 -10.93 -1.60
N ARG A 98 -11.13 -9.68 -1.44
CA ARG A 98 -10.33 -8.51 -1.82
C ARG A 98 -8.99 -8.46 -1.08
N THR A 99 -8.97 -8.75 0.22
CA THR A 99 -7.72 -8.80 1.00
C THR A 99 -6.78 -9.90 0.48
N ALA A 100 -7.31 -11.07 0.09
CA ALA A 100 -6.50 -12.11 -0.52
C ALA A 100 -5.97 -11.72 -1.91
N GLU A 101 -6.76 -11.01 -2.72
CA GLU A 101 -6.34 -10.47 -4.02
C GLU A 101 -5.26 -9.38 -3.86
N GLU A 102 -5.43 -8.46 -2.92
CA GLU A 102 -4.42 -7.46 -2.55
C GLU A 102 -3.11 -8.12 -2.06
N TYR A 103 -3.22 -9.22 -1.31
CA TYR A 103 -2.06 -10.01 -0.91
C TYR A 103 -1.39 -10.69 -2.11
N ALA A 104 -2.15 -11.24 -3.05
CA ALA A 104 -1.62 -11.81 -4.29
C ALA A 104 -0.82 -10.77 -5.10
N GLU A 105 -1.34 -9.53 -5.19
CA GLU A 105 -0.60 -8.42 -5.81
C GLU A 105 0.71 -8.10 -5.08
N GLN A 106 0.70 -8.07 -3.74
CA GLN A 106 1.87 -7.76 -2.93
C GLN A 106 3.00 -8.78 -3.09
N ILE A 107 2.67 -10.06 -3.28
CA ILE A 107 3.65 -11.14 -3.51
C ILE A 107 3.89 -11.42 -5.00
N GLU A 108 3.42 -10.54 -5.88
CA GLU A 108 3.57 -10.64 -7.35
C GLU A 108 2.96 -11.91 -7.97
N SER A 109 1.99 -12.52 -7.31
CA SER A 109 1.21 -13.63 -7.86
C SER A 109 0.41 -13.18 -9.08
N ARG A 110 0.33 -14.05 -10.10
CA ARG A 110 -0.33 -13.72 -11.38
C ARG A 110 -1.80 -14.07 -11.42
N ALA A 111 -2.24 -14.96 -10.55
CA ALA A 111 -3.62 -15.44 -10.53
C ALA A 111 -4.04 -15.88 -9.14
N VAL A 112 -5.35 -15.90 -8.94
CA VAL A 112 -6.02 -16.52 -7.80
C VAL A 112 -6.84 -17.68 -8.31
N PHE A 113 -6.70 -18.85 -7.72
CA PHE A 113 -7.48 -20.04 -8.00
C PHE A 113 -8.29 -20.47 -6.78
N LEU A 114 -9.38 -21.16 -7.04
CA LEU A 114 -10.18 -21.84 -6.02
C LEU A 114 -11.02 -22.95 -6.65
N HIS A 115 -11.40 -23.95 -5.87
CA HIS A 115 -12.42 -24.89 -6.28
C HIS A 115 -13.79 -24.55 -5.66
N VAL A 116 -14.84 -24.79 -6.44
CA VAL A 116 -16.22 -24.66 -5.96
C VAL A 116 -17.02 -25.89 -6.42
N GLU A 117 -17.82 -26.48 -5.52
CA GLU A 117 -18.76 -27.53 -5.86
C GLU A 117 -19.82 -26.98 -6.81
N LYS A 118 -20.11 -27.71 -7.90
CA LYS A 118 -21.16 -27.33 -8.87
C LYS A 118 -22.54 -27.21 -8.25
N SER A 119 -22.80 -27.95 -7.20
CA SER A 119 -24.05 -27.90 -6.42
C SER A 119 -24.15 -26.59 -5.58
N ASN A 120 -23.02 -25.93 -5.26
CA ASN A 120 -23.00 -24.70 -4.49
C ASN A 120 -23.23 -23.46 -5.37
N THR A 121 -24.45 -23.35 -5.91
CA THR A 121 -24.84 -22.26 -6.82
C THR A 121 -24.71 -20.87 -6.21
N SER A 122 -24.84 -20.78 -4.89
CA SER A 122 -24.67 -19.50 -4.16
C SER A 122 -23.22 -19.04 -4.19
N ALA A 123 -22.27 -19.92 -3.91
CA ALA A 123 -20.84 -19.63 -3.99
C ALA A 123 -20.40 -19.36 -5.42
N MET A 124 -20.90 -20.13 -6.41
CA MET A 124 -20.60 -19.88 -7.82
C MET A 124 -20.98 -18.45 -8.23
N ARG A 125 -22.21 -18.01 -7.92
CA ARG A 125 -22.67 -16.63 -8.20
C ARG A 125 -21.85 -15.57 -7.44
N PHE A 126 -21.39 -15.90 -6.25
CA PHE A 126 -20.54 -15.00 -5.46
C PHE A 126 -19.19 -14.81 -6.12
N TYR A 127 -18.50 -15.87 -6.52
CA TYR A 127 -17.21 -15.82 -7.20
C TYR A 127 -17.32 -15.18 -8.59
N GLU A 128 -18.36 -15.47 -9.35
CA GLU A 128 -18.62 -14.84 -10.65
C GLU A 128 -18.74 -13.29 -10.50
N ARG A 129 -19.52 -12.81 -9.52
CA ARG A 129 -19.62 -11.38 -9.23
C ARG A 129 -18.31 -10.78 -8.72
N SER A 130 -17.41 -11.59 -8.18
CA SER A 130 -16.05 -11.19 -7.76
C SER A 130 -15.03 -11.23 -8.90
N GLY A 131 -15.46 -11.56 -10.13
CA GLY A 131 -14.63 -11.56 -11.33
C GLY A 131 -13.89 -12.87 -11.61
N TYR A 132 -14.27 -13.97 -10.95
CA TYR A 132 -13.74 -15.29 -11.24
C TYR A 132 -14.49 -15.93 -12.40
N SER A 133 -13.77 -16.66 -13.23
CA SER A 133 -14.31 -17.44 -14.36
C SER A 133 -13.88 -18.90 -14.27
N VAL A 134 -14.62 -19.79 -14.93
CA VAL A 134 -14.29 -21.21 -14.99
C VAL A 134 -13.00 -21.39 -15.78
N PHE A 135 -11.98 -21.94 -15.13
CA PHE A 135 -10.71 -22.30 -15.75
C PHE A 135 -10.70 -23.78 -16.21
N ARG A 136 -11.23 -24.66 -15.36
CA ARG A 136 -11.28 -26.11 -15.65
C ARG A 136 -12.47 -26.79 -14.97
N ASP A 137 -13.00 -27.80 -15.61
CA ASP A 137 -14.05 -28.68 -15.06
C ASP A 137 -13.40 -29.94 -14.48
N ASP A 138 -13.47 -30.10 -13.17
CA ASP A 138 -12.90 -31.23 -12.43
C ASP A 138 -13.99 -32.18 -11.92
N GLY A 139 -15.01 -32.45 -12.74
CA GLY A 139 -16.09 -33.36 -12.42
C GLY A 139 -17.15 -32.73 -11.52
N ASN A 140 -17.17 -33.03 -10.23
CA ASN A 140 -18.14 -32.45 -9.29
C ASN A 140 -17.83 -31.01 -8.91
N ARG A 141 -16.61 -30.57 -9.15
CA ARG A 141 -16.11 -29.20 -8.81
C ARG A 141 -15.67 -28.47 -10.06
N LEU A 142 -15.69 -27.16 -10.00
CA LEU A 142 -15.07 -26.29 -10.97
C LEU A 142 -13.85 -25.64 -10.35
N LEU A 143 -12.74 -25.65 -11.06
CA LEU A 143 -11.59 -24.80 -10.77
C LEU A 143 -11.86 -23.43 -11.38
N LEU A 144 -12.02 -22.43 -10.54
CA LEU A 144 -12.18 -21.05 -10.94
C LEU A 144 -10.84 -20.32 -10.90
N LYS A 145 -10.71 -19.31 -11.75
CA LYS A 145 -9.52 -18.46 -11.87
C LYS A 145 -9.93 -17.00 -11.96
N LYS A 146 -9.10 -16.14 -11.34
CA LYS A 146 -9.06 -14.72 -11.59
C LYS A 146 -7.62 -14.31 -11.84
N ASP A 147 -7.35 -13.64 -12.97
CA ASP A 147 -6.02 -13.07 -13.22
C ASP A 147 -5.82 -11.81 -12.38
N ILE A 148 -4.69 -11.73 -11.70
CA ILE A 148 -4.29 -10.57 -10.91
C ILE A 148 -3.47 -9.67 -11.81
N VAL A 149 -3.97 -8.48 -12.05
CA VAL A 149 -3.32 -7.47 -12.86
C VAL A 149 -2.60 -6.50 -11.93
N ASN A 150 -1.28 -6.58 -11.89
CA ASN A 150 -0.49 -5.52 -11.29
C ASN A 150 -0.46 -4.32 -12.24
N VAL A 151 -1.33 -3.35 -11.98
CA VAL A 151 -1.55 -2.17 -12.84
C VAL A 151 -0.24 -1.39 -13.06
N PHE A 152 0.63 -1.35 -12.07
CA PHE A 152 1.94 -0.69 -12.18
C PHE A 152 2.86 -1.44 -13.16
N CYS A 153 3.00 -2.76 -13.00
CA CYS A 153 3.81 -3.58 -13.89
C CYS A 153 3.27 -3.59 -15.33
N GLU A 154 1.94 -3.63 -15.49
CA GLU A 154 1.31 -3.53 -16.81
C GLU A 154 1.61 -2.17 -17.46
N ALA A 155 1.42 -1.08 -16.71
CA ALA A 155 1.70 0.26 -17.20
C ALA A 155 3.18 0.47 -17.57
N LEU A 156 4.12 -0.16 -16.84
CA LEU A 156 5.55 -0.18 -17.20
C LEU A 156 5.78 -0.91 -18.51
N ARG A 157 5.21 -2.10 -18.70
CA ARG A 157 5.35 -2.88 -19.94
C ARG A 157 4.78 -2.14 -21.14
N GLU A 158 3.68 -1.43 -20.96
CA GLU A 158 3.05 -0.61 -21.99
C GLU A 158 3.74 0.72 -22.25
N GLY A 159 4.68 1.14 -21.40
CA GLY A 159 5.24 2.50 -21.41
C GLY A 159 4.18 3.58 -21.12
N ASN A 160 3.10 3.24 -20.43
CA ASN A 160 1.94 4.10 -20.21
C ASN A 160 2.16 5.00 -18.97
N THR A 161 2.78 6.16 -19.21
CA THR A 161 3.07 7.15 -18.15
C THR A 161 1.81 7.62 -17.42
N ALA A 162 0.67 7.75 -18.09
CA ALA A 162 -0.56 8.20 -17.44
C ALA A 162 -1.09 7.17 -16.43
N LYS A 163 -1.08 5.88 -16.80
CA LYS A 163 -1.40 4.79 -15.85
C LYS A 163 -0.40 4.78 -14.68
N LEU A 164 0.91 4.91 -14.94
CA LEU A 164 1.94 4.94 -13.88
C LEU A 164 1.73 6.10 -12.91
N LEU A 165 1.36 7.27 -13.40
CA LEU A 165 1.07 8.42 -12.54
C LEU A 165 -0.18 8.20 -11.68
N ALA A 166 -1.18 7.49 -12.18
CA ALA A 166 -2.43 7.22 -11.47
C ALA A 166 -2.33 6.17 -10.36
N VAL A 167 -1.34 5.26 -10.43
CA VAL A 167 -1.15 4.24 -9.39
C VAL A 167 -0.70 4.90 -8.07
N PRO A 168 -1.33 4.62 -6.92
CA PRO A 168 -0.87 5.09 -5.62
C PRO A 168 0.54 4.59 -5.31
N LYS A 169 1.40 5.49 -4.81
CA LYS A 169 2.81 5.20 -4.50
C LYS A 169 3.18 5.72 -3.12
N SER A 170 4.24 5.16 -2.54
CA SER A 170 4.89 5.71 -1.36
C SER A 170 6.18 6.42 -1.77
N ASP A 171 6.37 7.63 -1.26
CA ASP A 171 7.64 8.35 -1.32
C ASP A 171 8.20 8.41 0.11
N LEU A 172 9.16 7.54 0.40
CA LEU A 172 9.70 7.32 1.75
C LEU A 172 10.96 8.16 2.02
N HIS A 173 11.37 8.98 1.07
CA HIS A 173 12.53 9.87 1.24
C HIS A 173 12.47 11.02 0.25
N ASN A 174 11.73 12.07 0.59
CA ASN A 174 11.67 13.30 -0.20
C ASN A 174 12.40 14.44 0.51
N HIS A 175 12.89 15.38 -0.26
CA HIS A 175 13.50 16.61 0.25
C HIS A 175 12.57 17.81 0.00
N SER A 176 12.19 18.52 1.04
CA SER A 176 11.32 19.70 0.97
C SER A 176 11.80 20.73 -0.07
N THR A 177 13.11 20.95 -0.15
CA THR A 177 13.72 21.97 -1.02
C THR A 177 14.04 21.50 -2.44
N LYS A 178 13.98 20.19 -2.72
CA LYS A 178 14.35 19.59 -4.02
C LYS A 178 13.27 18.67 -4.58
N GLY A 179 12.17 18.48 -3.88
CA GLY A 179 11.07 17.58 -4.26
C GLY A 179 10.18 18.11 -5.39
N CYS A 180 10.36 19.36 -5.83
CA CYS A 180 9.55 19.95 -6.90
C CYS A 180 10.21 19.85 -8.27
N ARG A 181 9.40 19.72 -9.33
CA ARG A 181 9.89 19.75 -10.71
C ARG A 181 10.33 21.15 -11.12
N ARG A 182 11.33 21.18 -11.97
CA ARG A 182 11.81 22.42 -12.62
C ARG A 182 10.68 23.13 -13.40
N GLU A 183 9.84 22.39 -14.12
CA GLU A 183 8.73 22.93 -14.89
C GLU A 183 7.70 23.63 -13.99
N TRP A 184 7.42 23.08 -12.81
CA TRP A 184 6.55 23.71 -11.83
C TRP A 184 7.12 25.04 -11.31
N LEU A 185 8.42 25.06 -11.01
CA LEU A 185 9.12 26.28 -10.65
C LEU A 185 9.11 27.31 -11.80
N ALA A 186 9.41 26.88 -13.01
CA ALA A 186 9.43 27.74 -14.20
C ALA A 186 8.07 28.43 -14.44
N GLU A 187 6.98 27.68 -14.27
CA GLU A 187 5.61 28.18 -14.39
C GLU A 187 5.30 29.24 -13.32
N ARG A 188 5.60 28.96 -12.07
CA ARG A 188 5.39 29.88 -10.94
C ARG A 188 6.24 31.14 -11.02
N LEU A 189 7.49 31.00 -11.44
CA LEU A 189 8.43 32.11 -11.63
C LEU A 189 8.20 32.86 -12.96
N LYS A 190 7.30 32.38 -13.83
CA LYS A 190 7.01 32.91 -15.16
C LYS A 190 8.26 33.13 -16.00
N ARG A 191 9.17 32.14 -15.96
CA ARG A 191 10.44 32.20 -16.70
C ARG A 191 10.96 30.80 -17.04
N SER A 192 11.75 30.70 -18.10
CA SER A 192 12.48 29.49 -18.41
C SER A 192 13.62 29.25 -17.41
N LEU A 193 13.78 28.02 -16.97
CA LEU A 193 14.90 27.58 -16.13
C LEU A 193 15.79 26.65 -16.96
N PRO A 194 17.14 26.67 -16.74
CA PRO A 194 18.07 25.84 -17.48
C PRO A 194 17.78 24.34 -17.33
N ASP A 195 18.03 23.58 -18.39
CA ASP A 195 18.04 22.11 -18.31
C ASP A 195 19.27 21.62 -17.56
N PRO A 196 19.16 20.50 -16.81
CA PRO A 196 20.33 19.85 -16.24
C PRO A 196 21.22 19.30 -17.37
N PRO A 197 22.56 19.32 -17.19
CA PRO A 197 23.43 18.61 -18.10
C PRO A 197 23.16 17.11 -18.08
N VAL A 198 23.26 16.45 -19.22
CA VAL A 198 23.04 15.01 -19.34
C VAL A 198 24.27 14.38 -20.00
N PRO A 199 24.94 13.45 -19.30
CA PRO A 199 24.73 13.00 -17.91
C PRO A 199 25.19 14.04 -16.88
N LEU A 200 24.60 13.96 -15.68
CA LEU A 200 25.12 14.66 -14.50
C LEU A 200 26.37 13.93 -13.97
N ASP A 201 27.36 14.68 -13.51
CA ASP A 201 28.56 14.12 -12.87
C ASP A 201 28.26 13.79 -11.38
N GLY A 202 27.48 12.73 -11.18
CA GLY A 202 27.09 12.23 -9.86
C GLY A 202 26.32 13.24 -9.03
N LEU A 203 26.30 13.03 -7.70
CA LEU A 203 25.61 13.89 -6.75
C LEU A 203 26.18 15.31 -6.69
N THR A 204 27.51 15.43 -6.78
CA THR A 204 28.20 16.74 -6.77
C THR A 204 27.78 17.58 -7.98
N GLY A 205 27.81 16.99 -9.18
CA GLY A 205 27.39 17.69 -10.38
C GLY A 205 25.92 18.12 -10.34
N MET A 206 25.04 17.30 -9.76
CA MET A 206 23.64 17.68 -9.55
C MET A 206 23.51 18.86 -8.55
N GLN A 207 24.25 18.82 -7.46
CA GLN A 207 24.20 19.89 -6.45
C GLN A 207 24.75 21.20 -6.99
N ASP A 208 25.85 21.16 -7.76
CA ASP A 208 26.47 22.34 -8.36
C ASP A 208 25.58 22.95 -9.43
N TRP A 209 24.96 22.12 -10.27
CA TRP A 209 23.97 22.60 -11.24
C TRP A 209 22.78 23.26 -10.53
N PHE A 210 22.20 22.63 -9.52
CA PHE A 210 21.06 23.20 -8.78
C PHE A 210 21.46 24.54 -8.13
N ARG A 211 22.62 24.60 -7.47
CA ARG A 211 23.12 25.78 -6.78
C ARG A 211 23.40 26.95 -7.73
N SER A 212 23.93 26.66 -8.94
CA SER A 212 24.30 27.71 -9.90
C SER A 212 23.15 28.09 -10.83
N SER A 213 22.24 27.15 -11.14
CA SER A 213 21.29 27.30 -12.24
C SER A 213 19.83 27.43 -11.81
N ILE A 214 19.47 26.94 -10.62
CA ILE A 214 18.10 26.97 -10.12
C ILE A 214 17.96 27.85 -8.88
N LYS A 215 18.82 27.62 -7.87
CA LYS A 215 18.74 28.33 -6.58
C LYS A 215 18.70 29.85 -6.70
N PRO A 216 19.48 30.52 -7.58
CA PRO A 216 19.45 31.98 -7.71
C PRO A 216 18.08 32.58 -8.04
N PHE A 217 17.16 31.78 -8.56
CA PHE A 217 15.80 32.20 -8.92
C PHE A 217 14.74 31.90 -7.86
N CYS A 218 15.09 31.08 -6.88
CA CYS A 218 14.19 30.65 -5.81
C CYS A 218 14.94 30.55 -4.47
N ASP A 219 15.82 31.50 -4.17
CA ASP A 219 16.53 31.61 -2.90
C ASP A 219 15.76 32.47 -1.88
N GLY A 220 16.23 32.47 -0.62
CA GLY A 220 15.59 33.16 0.47
C GLY A 220 14.26 32.51 0.91
N GLN A 221 13.55 33.22 1.78
CA GLN A 221 12.30 32.71 2.38
C GLN A 221 11.21 32.46 1.33
N GLU A 222 10.95 33.39 0.44
CA GLU A 222 9.94 33.24 -0.61
C GLU A 222 10.27 32.07 -1.55
N GLY A 223 11.54 31.91 -1.90
CA GLY A 223 12.02 30.81 -2.70
C GLY A 223 11.94 29.46 -1.99
N ALA A 224 12.15 29.41 -0.70
CA ALA A 224 11.98 28.21 0.11
C ALA A 224 10.50 27.79 0.14
N LEU A 225 9.59 28.72 0.44
CA LEU A 225 8.14 28.49 0.42
C LEU A 225 7.68 27.93 -0.93
N LEU A 226 8.17 28.53 -2.03
CA LEU A 226 7.85 28.08 -3.37
C LEU A 226 8.28 26.62 -3.61
N ARG A 227 9.48 26.24 -3.17
CA ARG A 227 9.98 24.87 -3.32
C ARG A 227 9.22 23.88 -2.46
N TRP A 228 8.89 24.23 -1.21
CA TRP A 228 8.07 23.39 -0.32
C TRP A 228 6.67 23.17 -0.91
N GLU A 229 5.99 24.23 -1.33
CA GLU A 229 4.70 24.12 -2.02
C GLU A 229 4.79 23.19 -3.22
N GLY A 230 5.86 23.31 -4.03
CA GLY A 230 6.10 22.47 -5.20
C GLY A 230 6.29 21.00 -4.87
N ALA A 231 6.90 20.66 -3.75
CA ALA A 231 7.05 19.27 -3.32
C ALA A 231 5.69 18.60 -3.02
N PHE A 232 4.78 19.30 -2.36
CA PHE A 232 3.40 18.81 -2.16
C PHE A 232 2.60 18.74 -3.46
N ALA A 233 2.79 19.71 -4.37
CA ALA A 233 2.17 19.67 -5.69
C ALA A 233 2.62 18.46 -6.52
N GLU A 234 3.90 18.06 -6.40
CA GLU A 234 4.41 16.84 -7.02
C GLU A 234 3.89 15.55 -6.36
N ALA A 235 3.73 15.54 -5.05
CA ALA A 235 3.10 14.42 -4.34
C ALA A 235 1.68 14.17 -4.87
N LYS A 236 0.88 15.23 -5.02
CA LYS A 236 -0.44 15.16 -5.65
C LYS A 236 -0.37 14.62 -7.08
N ARG A 237 0.48 15.22 -7.93
CA ARG A 237 0.62 14.85 -9.34
C ARG A 237 0.99 13.38 -9.51
N ASN A 238 1.87 12.88 -8.66
CA ASN A 238 2.38 11.51 -8.72
C ASN A 238 1.50 10.52 -7.95
N HIS A 239 0.35 10.95 -7.42
CA HIS A 239 -0.56 10.12 -6.63
C HIS A 239 0.16 9.42 -5.48
N ILE A 240 0.90 10.20 -4.67
CA ILE A 240 1.60 9.69 -3.50
C ILE A 240 0.59 9.47 -2.37
N ALA A 241 0.45 8.23 -1.93
CA ALA A 241 -0.45 7.85 -0.84
C ALA A 241 0.23 7.98 0.54
N ARG A 242 1.57 7.86 0.59
CA ARG A 242 2.40 8.07 1.79
C ARG A 242 3.63 8.87 1.42
N LEU A 243 3.86 9.96 2.12
CA LEU A 243 4.95 10.91 1.89
C LEU A 243 5.77 11.11 3.15
N SER A 244 7.03 10.69 3.14
CA SER A 244 8.03 11.03 4.12
C SER A 244 8.91 12.15 3.55
N MET A 245 8.88 13.33 4.17
CA MET A 245 9.59 14.50 3.65
C MET A 245 10.47 15.13 4.73
N ASN A 246 11.75 15.28 4.38
CA ASN A 246 12.69 15.88 5.32
C ASN A 246 12.80 17.40 5.20
N PHE A 247 12.93 18.02 6.37
CA PHE A 247 13.19 19.42 6.61
C PHE A 247 14.45 19.56 7.46
N GLY A 248 15.35 20.43 7.09
CA GLY A 248 16.56 20.68 7.86
C GLY A 248 16.37 21.83 8.87
N ALA A 249 17.26 21.93 9.84
CA ALA A 249 17.25 23.02 10.83
C ALA A 249 17.26 24.41 10.17
N ALA A 250 17.99 24.58 9.05
CA ALA A 250 17.99 25.83 8.30
C ALA A 250 16.62 26.19 7.70
N GLU A 251 15.77 25.21 7.41
CA GLU A 251 14.41 25.44 6.89
C GLU A 251 13.48 25.87 8.02
N ILE A 252 13.68 25.36 9.23
CA ILE A 252 12.99 25.84 10.43
C ILE A 252 13.30 27.32 10.65
N ASP A 253 14.60 27.69 10.61
CA ASP A 253 15.01 29.09 10.77
C ASP A 253 14.44 29.98 9.65
N GLN A 254 14.39 29.50 8.40
CA GLN A 254 13.78 30.20 7.26
C GLN A 254 12.27 30.39 7.41
N ALA A 255 11.59 29.46 8.03
CA ALA A 255 10.15 29.56 8.31
C ALA A 255 9.83 30.54 9.44
N GLY A 256 10.79 30.82 10.30
CA GLY A 256 10.60 31.64 11.51
C GLY A 256 10.34 30.83 12.78
N GLY A 257 10.76 29.57 12.78
CA GLY A 257 10.64 28.62 13.88
C GLY A 257 9.82 27.38 13.54
N THR A 258 9.84 26.42 14.44
CA THR A 258 9.20 25.11 14.25
C THR A 258 7.69 25.22 14.05
N GLU A 259 7.00 25.99 14.89
CA GLU A 259 5.55 26.18 14.80
C GLU A 259 5.15 26.82 13.47
N ALA A 260 5.89 27.84 13.01
CA ALA A 260 5.64 28.49 11.72
C ALA A 260 5.87 27.52 10.55
N LEU A 261 6.92 26.68 10.61
CA LEU A 261 7.15 25.64 9.62
C LEU A 261 6.00 24.64 9.63
N ARG A 262 5.56 24.17 10.79
CA ARG A 262 4.46 23.21 10.94
C ARG A 262 3.17 23.76 10.31
N GLU A 263 2.78 24.98 10.62
CA GLU A 263 1.58 25.61 10.02
C GLU A 263 1.66 25.69 8.50
N LEU A 264 2.81 26.04 7.95
CA LEU A 264 3.05 26.14 6.51
C LEU A 264 2.92 24.77 5.82
N ILE A 265 3.63 23.75 6.32
CA ILE A 265 3.61 22.42 5.69
C ILE A 265 2.25 21.74 5.82
N GLU A 266 1.56 21.88 6.96
CA GLU A 266 0.17 21.42 7.11
C GLU A 266 -0.78 22.17 6.16
N GLY A 267 -0.55 23.46 5.93
CA GLY A 267 -1.28 24.25 4.95
C GLY A 267 -1.11 23.71 3.53
N PHE A 268 0.11 23.44 3.12
CA PHE A 268 0.40 22.85 1.79
C PHE A 268 -0.15 21.42 1.69
N HIS A 269 0.02 20.60 2.72
CA HIS A 269 -0.55 19.26 2.75
C HIS A 269 -2.07 19.28 2.54
N ARG A 270 -2.80 20.09 3.30
CA ARG A 270 -4.27 20.23 3.15
C ARG A 270 -4.67 20.75 1.78
N ALA A 271 -3.89 21.64 1.18
CA ALA A 271 -4.22 22.24 -0.10
C ALA A 271 -3.98 21.33 -1.31
N TYR A 272 -2.91 20.52 -1.25
CA TYR A 272 -2.46 19.73 -2.41
C TYR A 272 -2.80 18.25 -2.31
N CYS A 273 -2.57 17.61 -1.17
CA CYS A 273 -2.70 16.15 -1.03
C CYS A 273 -3.28 15.74 0.34
N PRO A 274 -4.51 16.18 0.67
CA PRO A 274 -5.12 15.95 2.00
C PRO A 274 -5.32 14.47 2.34
N ASP A 275 -5.40 13.61 1.34
CA ASP A 275 -5.59 12.15 1.50
C ASP A 275 -4.26 11.39 1.63
N THR A 276 -3.11 12.07 1.46
CA THR A 276 -1.78 11.49 1.63
C THR A 276 -1.46 11.35 3.12
N VAL A 277 -0.97 10.20 3.55
CA VAL A 277 -0.35 10.07 4.86
C VAL A 277 0.97 10.82 4.83
N PHE A 278 1.05 11.92 5.56
CA PHE A 278 2.23 12.79 5.58
C PHE A 278 3.03 12.60 6.87
N GLU A 279 4.33 12.36 6.71
CA GLU A 279 5.29 12.13 7.79
C GLU A 279 6.46 13.11 7.62
N PRO A 280 6.44 14.27 8.30
CA PRO A 280 7.58 15.17 8.30
C PRO A 280 8.74 14.56 9.09
N GLU A 281 9.95 14.69 8.54
CA GLU A 281 11.20 14.21 9.14
C GLU A 281 12.14 15.41 9.38
N LEU A 282 12.77 15.45 10.54
CA LEU A 282 13.82 16.42 10.80
C LEU A 282 15.19 15.83 10.40
N THR A 283 15.97 16.60 9.65
CA THR A 283 17.31 16.19 9.23
C THR A 283 18.37 17.20 9.58
N PHE A 284 19.54 16.69 9.95
CA PHE A 284 20.72 17.48 10.24
C PHE A 284 21.83 17.16 9.22
N PRO A 285 22.59 18.17 8.76
CA PRO A 285 23.78 17.91 7.95
C PRO A 285 24.80 17.08 8.74
N SER A 286 25.47 16.15 8.07
CA SER A 286 26.50 15.30 8.71
C SER A 286 27.69 16.08 9.32
N ASN A 287 27.86 17.34 8.93
CA ASN A 287 28.88 18.27 9.43
C ASN A 287 28.30 19.38 10.32
N CYS A 288 27.08 19.21 10.85
CA CYS A 288 26.51 20.17 11.81
C CYS A 288 27.26 20.14 13.14
N ASP A 289 27.17 21.21 13.91
CA ASP A 289 27.60 21.21 15.30
C ASP A 289 26.60 20.44 16.15
N ALA A 290 26.94 19.20 16.45
CA ALA A 290 26.04 18.27 17.16
C ALA A 290 25.69 18.79 18.58
N ALA A 291 26.57 19.53 19.25
CA ALA A 291 26.29 20.08 20.56
C ALA A 291 25.27 21.22 20.46
N PHE A 292 25.45 22.12 19.50
CA PHE A 292 24.52 23.21 19.21
C PHE A 292 23.13 22.70 18.83
N GLU A 293 23.05 21.70 17.94
CA GLU A 293 21.75 21.12 17.51
C GLU A 293 21.09 20.32 18.62
N ALA A 294 21.88 19.66 19.48
CA ALA A 294 21.34 18.92 20.63
C ALA A 294 20.70 19.86 21.68
N GLU A 295 21.23 21.07 21.86
CA GLU A 295 20.61 22.05 22.75
C GLU A 295 19.28 22.58 22.23
N ARG A 296 19.07 22.53 20.91
CA ARG A 296 17.85 23.00 20.21
C ARG A 296 16.84 21.91 19.93
N ILE A 297 17.16 20.64 20.26
CA ILE A 297 16.30 19.52 19.87
C ILE A 297 14.87 19.66 20.39
N ASP A 298 14.70 20.19 21.60
CA ASP A 298 13.40 20.40 22.22
C ASP A 298 12.59 21.53 21.55
N GLU A 299 13.26 22.43 20.80
CA GLU A 299 12.58 23.43 19.97
C GLU A 299 12.05 22.85 18.67
N TYR A 300 12.61 21.71 18.22
CA TYR A 300 12.26 21.06 16.97
C TYR A 300 11.14 20.02 17.10
N LEU A 301 10.90 19.52 18.33
CA LEU A 301 9.89 18.50 18.65
C LEU A 301 8.59 19.13 19.15
#